data_15349cc2e684152aa630e19e3ded55a4
#
_entry.id   15349cc2e684152aa630e19e3ded55a4
#
_cell.length_a   1.000
_cell.length_b   1.000
_cell.length_c   1.000
_cell.angle_alpha   90.00
_cell.angle_beta   90.00
_cell.angle_gamma   90.00
#
_symmetry.space_group_name_H-M   'P 1'
#
loop_
_entity.id
_entity.type
_entity.pdbx_description
1 polymer ?
#
loop_
_entity_poly.entity_id
_entity_poly.type
_entity_poly.pdbx_seq_one_letter_code
_entity_poly.pdbx_strand_id
1 'polypeptide(L)'
;DEARATRARVEKGKGRLAADGVAHDAGIEVGVMLEIPSAVLSVRAIAREVDFFSVGSNDLAQYLFAVDREDTRLAHLGSPFHPAFLRILSDAVEGAHEAGRWIGLCGELGARPLAAPLLLGLGFDEVSVSPPRVLLAKAAFRRTTTRGGRAILAEALGKATAGEVEALLVERVPATRALVDAGTVRVASRSRSRDEAIRELADLLQLTGRVDDADRVEDAIHAREESASTAVG
;
A
#
# COMPACT_ATOMS: atom_id res chain seq x y z
N ASP A 1 11.20 -16.13 -19.77
CA ASP A 1 10.48 -16.96 -20.76
C ASP A 1 8.96 -16.80 -20.64
N GLU A 2 8.37 -16.82 -19.43
CA GLU A 2 6.92 -16.72 -19.21
C GLU A 2 6.35 -15.36 -19.66
N ALA A 3 7.02 -14.25 -19.34
CA ALA A 3 6.59 -12.91 -19.74
C ALA A 3 6.52 -12.78 -21.28
N ARG A 4 7.55 -13.27 -21.97
CA ARG A 4 7.59 -13.30 -23.44
C ARG A 4 6.47 -14.17 -24.02
N ALA A 5 6.26 -15.35 -23.46
CA ALA A 5 5.19 -16.26 -23.90
C ALA A 5 3.79 -15.65 -23.68
N THR A 6 3.60 -14.95 -22.58
CA THR A 6 2.34 -14.25 -22.28
C THR A 6 2.13 -13.09 -23.24
N ARG A 7 3.15 -12.26 -23.51
CA ARG A 7 3.06 -11.18 -24.49
C ARG A 7 2.69 -11.71 -25.89
N ALA A 8 3.30 -12.80 -26.33
CA ALA A 8 2.97 -13.43 -27.60
C ALA A 8 1.51 -13.90 -27.67
N ARG A 9 0.94 -14.37 -26.56
CA ARG A 9 -0.50 -14.73 -26.49
C ARG A 9 -1.41 -13.52 -26.57
N VAL A 10 -1.04 -12.40 -25.94
CA VAL A 10 -1.78 -11.14 -26.04
C VAL A 10 -1.78 -10.64 -27.48
N GLU A 11 -0.64 -10.61 -28.16
CA GLU A 11 -0.55 -10.18 -29.55
C GLU A 11 -1.37 -11.10 -30.50
N LYS A 12 -1.34 -12.41 -30.27
CA LYS A 12 -2.20 -13.35 -30.99
C LYS A 12 -3.69 -13.07 -30.75
N GLY A 13 -4.07 -12.70 -29.52
CA GLY A 13 -5.44 -12.30 -29.16
C GLY A 13 -5.88 -11.05 -29.92
N LYS A 14 -5.05 -10.01 -29.93
CA LYS A 14 -5.28 -8.78 -30.70
C LYS A 14 -5.50 -9.07 -32.18
N GLY A 15 -4.63 -9.91 -32.77
CA GLY A 15 -4.78 -10.31 -34.17
C GLY A 15 -6.12 -11.04 -34.50
N ARG A 16 -6.62 -11.86 -33.59
CA ARG A 16 -7.94 -12.51 -33.75
C ARG A 16 -9.06 -11.48 -33.65
N LEU A 17 -9.06 -10.61 -32.66
CA LEU A 17 -10.06 -9.55 -32.49
C LEU A 17 -10.12 -8.65 -33.73
N ALA A 18 -8.95 -8.29 -34.27
CA ALA A 18 -8.87 -7.51 -35.51
C ALA A 18 -9.48 -8.26 -36.72
N ALA A 19 -9.18 -9.56 -36.87
CA ALA A 19 -9.72 -10.39 -37.95
C ALA A 19 -11.26 -10.56 -37.86
N ASP A 20 -11.77 -10.61 -36.63
CA ASP A 20 -13.20 -10.73 -36.36
C ASP A 20 -13.94 -9.37 -36.37
N GLY A 21 -13.24 -8.26 -36.65
CA GLY A 21 -13.82 -6.91 -36.68
C GLY A 21 -14.23 -6.39 -35.29
N VAL A 22 -13.71 -6.99 -34.21
CA VAL A 22 -14.03 -6.59 -32.85
C VAL A 22 -13.12 -5.42 -32.43
N ALA A 23 -13.72 -4.33 -31.97
CA ALA A 23 -12.98 -3.16 -31.49
C ALA A 23 -12.14 -3.54 -30.27
N HIS A 24 -10.86 -3.18 -30.29
CA HIS A 24 -9.92 -3.40 -29.20
C HIS A 24 -8.83 -2.34 -29.23
N ASP A 25 -8.17 -2.13 -28.09
CA ASP A 25 -7.00 -1.26 -28.03
C ASP A 25 -5.75 -2.02 -28.49
N ALA A 26 -5.26 -1.67 -29.69
CA ALA A 26 -4.04 -2.26 -30.24
C ALA A 26 -2.79 -1.86 -29.43
N GLY A 27 -2.84 -0.72 -28.73
CA GLY A 27 -1.75 -0.16 -27.93
C GLY A 27 -1.78 -0.54 -26.45
N ILE A 28 -2.67 -1.46 -26.02
CA ILE A 28 -2.77 -1.83 -24.60
C ILE A 28 -1.41 -2.27 -24.04
N GLU A 29 -1.01 -1.67 -22.94
CA GLU A 29 0.23 -2.03 -22.24
C GLU A 29 0.10 -3.38 -21.52
N VAL A 30 1.21 -4.13 -21.49
CA VAL A 30 1.29 -5.44 -20.82
C VAL A 30 2.34 -5.35 -19.73
N GLY A 31 1.90 -5.42 -18.48
CA GLY A 31 2.76 -5.40 -17.31
C GLY A 31 2.89 -6.75 -16.61
N VAL A 32 3.78 -6.80 -15.62
CA VAL A 32 4.00 -7.96 -14.75
C VAL A 32 3.89 -7.53 -13.30
N MET A 33 3.26 -8.38 -12.48
CA MET A 33 3.26 -8.20 -11.04
C MET A 33 4.55 -8.76 -10.43
N LEU A 34 5.23 -7.90 -9.66
CA LEU A 34 6.40 -8.26 -8.86
C LEU A 34 5.93 -8.61 -7.45
N GLU A 35 5.71 -9.88 -7.18
CA GLU A 35 5.18 -10.36 -5.90
C GLU A 35 5.99 -11.52 -5.32
N ILE A 36 7.07 -11.91 -6.00
CA ILE A 36 8.06 -12.87 -5.47
C ILE A 36 9.48 -12.28 -5.57
N PRO A 37 10.35 -12.55 -4.59
CA PRO A 37 11.70 -11.96 -4.55
C PRO A 37 12.52 -12.25 -5.80
N SER A 38 12.42 -13.44 -6.39
CA SER A 38 13.15 -13.80 -7.62
C SER A 38 12.74 -12.96 -8.83
N ALA A 39 11.47 -12.52 -8.92
CA ALA A 39 11.00 -11.63 -9.96
C ALA A 39 11.62 -10.23 -9.79
N VAL A 40 11.70 -9.72 -8.56
CA VAL A 40 12.35 -8.43 -8.27
C VAL A 40 13.82 -8.48 -8.64
N LEU A 41 14.55 -9.51 -8.23
CA LEU A 41 15.97 -9.70 -8.60
C LEU A 41 16.18 -9.81 -10.11
N SER A 42 15.13 -10.17 -10.86
CA SER A 42 15.16 -10.30 -12.32
C SER A 42 14.52 -9.11 -13.06
N VAL A 43 14.15 -8.03 -12.35
CA VAL A 43 13.38 -6.90 -12.91
C VAL A 43 14.00 -6.34 -14.19
N ARG A 44 15.32 -6.14 -14.22
CA ARG A 44 16.05 -5.60 -15.39
C ARG A 44 15.95 -6.51 -16.62
N ALA A 45 15.89 -7.81 -16.41
CA ALA A 45 15.72 -8.79 -17.48
C ALA A 45 14.26 -8.82 -17.96
N ILE A 46 13.29 -8.80 -17.03
CA ILE A 46 11.85 -8.81 -17.32
C ILE A 46 11.44 -7.52 -18.02
N ALA A 47 12.03 -6.37 -17.67
CA ALA A 47 11.72 -5.06 -18.24
C ALA A 47 11.88 -4.97 -19.77
N ARG A 48 12.64 -5.89 -20.37
CA ARG A 48 12.78 -5.99 -21.83
C ARG A 48 11.55 -6.52 -22.53
N GLU A 49 10.68 -7.19 -21.78
CA GLU A 49 9.55 -7.94 -22.29
C GLU A 49 8.20 -7.31 -21.89
N VAL A 50 8.20 -6.28 -21.04
CA VAL A 50 6.98 -5.68 -20.48
C VAL A 50 6.99 -4.16 -20.63
N ASP A 51 5.82 -3.56 -20.50
CA ASP A 51 5.66 -2.11 -20.61
C ASP A 51 5.69 -1.43 -19.23
N PHE A 52 5.29 -2.16 -18.19
CA PHE A 52 5.29 -1.66 -16.80
C PHE A 52 5.37 -2.79 -15.77
N PHE A 53 5.47 -2.38 -14.50
CA PHE A 53 5.42 -3.28 -13.36
C PHE A 53 4.37 -2.84 -12.33
N SER A 54 3.82 -3.79 -11.60
CA SER A 54 3.05 -3.54 -10.38
C SER A 54 3.61 -4.39 -9.25
N VAL A 55 3.93 -3.79 -8.11
CA VAL A 55 4.42 -4.54 -6.95
C VAL A 55 3.26 -5.01 -6.10
N GLY A 56 3.09 -6.33 -5.97
CA GLY A 56 2.16 -6.96 -5.03
C GLY A 56 2.76 -7.00 -3.63
N SER A 57 2.59 -5.89 -2.87
CA SER A 57 3.32 -5.70 -1.61
C SER A 57 3.01 -6.75 -0.54
N ASN A 58 1.80 -7.30 -0.50
CA ASN A 58 1.41 -8.29 0.49
C ASN A 58 2.11 -9.63 0.24
N ASP A 59 2.04 -10.14 -0.98
CA ASP A 59 2.63 -11.43 -1.35
C ASP A 59 4.16 -11.34 -1.39
N LEU A 60 4.70 -10.23 -1.88
CA LEU A 60 6.15 -10.01 -1.84
C LEU A 60 6.70 -10.03 -0.40
N ALA A 61 6.00 -9.42 0.56
CA ALA A 61 6.40 -9.47 1.97
C ALA A 61 6.30 -10.89 2.53
N GLN A 62 5.20 -11.59 2.23
CA GLN A 62 4.99 -12.97 2.64
C GLN A 62 6.14 -13.88 2.19
N TYR A 63 6.52 -13.83 0.92
CA TYR A 63 7.59 -14.67 0.37
C TYR A 63 8.98 -14.22 0.80
N LEU A 64 9.21 -12.92 0.94
CA LEU A 64 10.51 -12.40 1.40
C LEU A 64 10.84 -12.86 2.81
N PHE A 65 9.85 -12.83 3.70
CA PHE A 65 10.02 -13.21 5.10
C PHE A 65 9.66 -14.67 5.39
N ALA A 66 9.16 -15.42 4.39
CA ALA A 66 8.66 -16.77 4.54
C ALA A 66 7.62 -16.92 5.67
N VAL A 67 6.71 -15.94 5.76
CA VAL A 67 5.69 -15.83 6.81
C VAL A 67 4.32 -15.81 6.17
N ASP A 68 3.46 -16.73 6.61
CA ASP A 68 2.04 -16.68 6.23
C ASP A 68 1.35 -15.47 6.86
N ARG A 69 0.82 -14.58 6.02
CA ARG A 69 0.11 -13.36 6.47
C ARG A 69 -1.18 -13.67 7.22
N GLU A 70 -1.76 -14.86 7.04
CA GLU A 70 -2.98 -15.30 7.73
C GLU A 70 -2.67 -15.90 9.11
N ASP A 71 -1.43 -16.31 9.38
CA ASP A 71 -1.01 -16.75 10.71
C ASP A 71 -0.73 -15.53 11.61
N THR A 72 -1.73 -15.18 12.43
CA THR A 72 -1.67 -14.02 13.34
C THR A 72 -0.50 -14.07 14.34
N ARG A 73 0.04 -15.27 14.63
CA ARG A 73 1.19 -15.45 15.53
C ARG A 73 2.49 -15.00 14.88
N LEU A 74 2.59 -15.11 13.56
CA LEU A 74 3.80 -14.84 12.79
C LEU A 74 3.72 -13.53 11.99
N ALA A 75 2.54 -12.95 11.82
CA ALA A 75 2.31 -11.77 10.99
C ALA A 75 3.23 -10.57 11.34
N HIS A 76 3.65 -10.45 12.61
CA HIS A 76 4.57 -9.41 13.06
C HIS A 76 5.97 -9.51 12.45
N LEU A 77 6.39 -10.69 11.98
CA LEU A 77 7.68 -10.92 11.33
C LEU A 77 7.69 -10.43 9.88
N GLY A 78 6.51 -10.34 9.25
CA GLY A 78 6.33 -9.90 7.86
C GLY A 78 6.05 -8.40 7.70
N SER A 79 6.56 -7.55 8.60
CA SER A 79 6.27 -6.11 8.53
C SER A 79 6.80 -5.48 7.24
N PRO A 80 5.96 -4.77 6.46
CA PRO A 80 6.39 -4.07 5.26
C PRO A 80 7.27 -2.84 5.55
N PHE A 81 7.45 -2.47 6.81
CA PHE A 81 8.39 -1.44 7.24
C PHE A 81 9.79 -1.98 7.56
N HIS A 82 10.00 -3.29 7.42
CA HIS A 82 11.32 -3.87 7.65
C HIS A 82 12.33 -3.36 6.59
N PRO A 83 13.56 -2.96 6.99
CA PRO A 83 14.56 -2.42 6.05
C PRO A 83 14.88 -3.35 4.87
N ALA A 84 14.84 -4.67 5.06
CA ALA A 84 15.03 -5.62 3.97
C ALA A 84 13.92 -5.52 2.91
N PHE A 85 12.67 -5.27 3.33
CA PHE A 85 11.57 -5.05 2.39
C PHE A 85 11.71 -3.72 1.66
N LEU A 86 12.14 -2.67 2.35
CA LEU A 86 12.40 -1.37 1.71
C LEU A 86 13.53 -1.46 0.67
N ARG A 87 14.57 -2.26 0.94
CA ARG A 87 15.68 -2.49 -0.01
C ARG A 87 15.20 -3.20 -1.28
N ILE A 88 14.42 -4.27 -1.14
CA ILE A 88 13.92 -5.00 -2.31
C ILE A 88 12.94 -4.14 -3.14
N LEU A 89 12.16 -3.27 -2.49
CA LEU A 89 11.34 -2.27 -3.18
C LEU A 89 12.20 -1.24 -3.92
N SER A 90 13.31 -0.78 -3.32
CA SER A 90 14.26 0.14 -3.97
C SER A 90 14.85 -0.48 -5.23
N ASP A 91 15.31 -1.73 -5.13
CA ASP A 91 15.87 -2.47 -6.28
C ASP A 91 14.83 -2.65 -7.41
N ALA A 92 13.55 -2.89 -7.04
CA ALA A 92 12.47 -3.01 -8.01
C ALA A 92 12.25 -1.69 -8.78
N VAL A 93 12.15 -0.57 -8.06
CA VAL A 93 11.91 0.75 -8.66
C VAL A 93 13.11 1.18 -9.51
N GLU A 94 14.32 1.07 -8.98
CA GLU A 94 15.53 1.42 -9.71
C GLU A 94 15.67 0.60 -10.99
N GLY A 95 15.48 -0.73 -10.91
CA GLY A 95 15.59 -1.60 -12.06
C GLY A 95 14.52 -1.37 -13.13
N ALA A 96 13.30 -0.97 -12.75
CA ALA A 96 12.25 -0.59 -13.68
C ALA A 96 12.60 0.74 -14.39
N HIS A 97 12.97 1.76 -13.62
CA HIS A 97 13.31 3.08 -14.14
C HIS A 97 14.56 3.09 -15.03
N GLU A 98 15.60 2.31 -14.70
CA GLU A 98 16.78 2.13 -15.55
C GLU A 98 16.41 1.60 -16.95
N ALA A 99 15.35 0.81 -17.03
CA ALA A 99 14.83 0.28 -18.30
C ALA A 99 13.77 1.19 -18.94
N GLY A 100 13.49 2.36 -18.37
CA GLY A 100 12.46 3.28 -18.86
C GLY A 100 11.03 2.75 -18.68
N ARG A 101 10.79 1.89 -17.67
CA ARG A 101 9.46 1.35 -17.36
C ARG A 101 8.90 2.02 -16.12
N TRP A 102 7.61 2.36 -16.15
CA TRP A 102 6.95 2.82 -14.96
C TRP A 102 6.60 1.66 -14.01
N ILE A 103 6.50 1.95 -12.73
CA ILE A 103 6.24 0.96 -11.70
C ILE A 103 5.24 1.46 -10.66
N GLY A 104 4.16 0.71 -10.50
CA GLY A 104 3.15 0.94 -9.47
C GLY A 104 3.32 0.01 -8.26
N LEU A 105 2.62 0.36 -7.19
CA LEU A 105 2.49 -0.50 -6.01
C LEU A 105 1.01 -0.77 -5.74
N CYS A 106 0.65 -2.01 -5.54
CA CYS A 106 -0.65 -2.42 -5.04
C CYS A 106 -0.53 -3.17 -3.71
N GLY A 107 -1.66 -3.39 -3.07
CA GLY A 107 -1.73 -4.02 -1.75
C GLY A 107 -1.94 -3.00 -0.63
N GLU A 108 -1.95 -3.52 0.59
CA GLU A 108 -2.37 -2.74 1.76
C GLU A 108 -1.39 -1.64 2.18
N LEU A 109 -0.11 -1.79 1.81
CA LEU A 109 0.93 -0.81 2.15
C LEU A 109 0.60 0.58 1.60
N GLY A 110 0.07 0.67 0.37
CA GLY A 110 -0.33 1.92 -0.27
C GLY A 110 -1.42 2.70 0.48
N ALA A 111 -2.26 1.98 1.24
CA ALA A 111 -3.34 2.55 2.03
C ALA A 111 -2.91 3.01 3.43
N ARG A 112 -1.66 2.74 3.85
CA ARG A 112 -1.13 3.15 5.16
C ARG A 112 -0.57 4.58 5.08
N PRO A 113 -1.14 5.57 5.78
CA PRO A 113 -0.63 6.95 5.73
C PRO A 113 0.83 7.07 6.15
N LEU A 114 1.27 6.20 7.07
CA LEU A 114 2.64 6.16 7.57
C LEU A 114 3.65 5.74 6.49
N ALA A 115 3.21 4.99 5.47
CA ALA A 115 4.05 4.55 4.36
C ALA A 115 4.27 5.63 3.29
N ALA A 116 3.41 6.65 3.21
CA ALA A 116 3.43 7.64 2.13
C ALA A 116 4.81 8.28 1.91
N PRO A 117 5.57 8.74 2.94
CA PRO A 117 6.90 9.30 2.71
C PRO A 117 7.90 8.27 2.17
N LEU A 118 7.81 7.01 2.59
CA LEU A 118 8.68 5.94 2.07
C LEU A 118 8.38 5.66 0.59
N LEU A 119 7.10 5.54 0.22
CA LEU A 119 6.68 5.28 -1.15
C LEU A 119 7.06 6.42 -2.10
N LEU A 120 6.93 7.68 -1.64
CA LEU A 120 7.45 8.86 -2.37
C LEU A 120 8.97 8.84 -2.48
N GLY A 121 9.66 8.45 -1.40
CA GLY A 121 11.12 8.37 -1.37
C GLY A 121 11.67 7.30 -2.30
N LEU A 122 11.01 6.14 -2.37
CA LEU A 122 11.29 5.04 -3.28
C LEU A 122 11.11 5.44 -4.76
N GLY A 123 10.15 6.35 -5.04
CA GLY A 123 9.92 6.85 -6.39
C GLY A 123 8.90 6.04 -7.19
N PHE A 124 7.94 5.37 -6.55
CA PHE A 124 6.82 4.75 -7.25
C PHE A 124 6.04 5.77 -8.08
N ASP A 125 5.70 5.41 -9.30
CA ASP A 125 4.93 6.24 -10.24
C ASP A 125 3.44 6.21 -9.92
N GLU A 126 2.95 5.07 -9.42
CA GLU A 126 1.56 4.83 -9.06
C GLU A 126 1.42 4.11 -7.73
N VAL A 127 0.37 4.42 -6.98
CA VAL A 127 -0.04 3.67 -5.79
C VAL A 127 -1.53 3.35 -5.88
N SER A 128 -1.85 2.08 -6.06
CA SER A 128 -3.23 1.57 -6.08
C SER A 128 -3.73 1.32 -4.68
N VAL A 129 -4.91 1.85 -4.37
CA VAL A 129 -5.60 1.65 -3.10
C VAL A 129 -7.09 1.39 -3.33
N SER A 130 -7.75 0.73 -2.39
CA SER A 130 -9.20 0.57 -2.45
C SER A 130 -9.92 1.92 -2.46
N PRO A 131 -11.06 2.07 -3.16
CA PRO A 131 -11.75 3.35 -3.31
C PRO A 131 -11.99 4.12 -2.00
N PRO A 132 -12.40 3.49 -0.88
CA PRO A 132 -12.58 4.20 0.39
C PRO A 132 -11.29 4.80 0.97
N ARG A 133 -10.12 4.29 0.55
CA ARG A 133 -8.81 4.74 1.04
C ARG A 133 -8.18 5.85 0.19
N VAL A 134 -8.72 6.15 -0.98
CA VAL A 134 -8.12 7.12 -1.94
C VAL A 134 -7.93 8.49 -1.30
N LEU A 135 -8.94 9.03 -0.63
CA LEU A 135 -8.85 10.36 -0.02
C LEU A 135 -7.81 10.41 1.10
N LEU A 136 -7.76 9.37 1.93
CA LEU A 136 -6.77 9.25 3.00
C LEU A 136 -5.35 9.14 2.46
N ALA A 137 -5.13 8.30 1.45
CA ALA A 137 -3.85 8.17 0.77
C ALA A 137 -3.41 9.50 0.15
N LYS A 138 -4.29 10.17 -0.63
CA LYS A 138 -4.00 11.50 -1.19
C LYS A 138 -3.62 12.54 -0.13
N ALA A 139 -4.33 12.55 1.00
CA ALA A 139 -4.01 13.46 2.11
C ALA A 139 -2.63 13.18 2.69
N ALA A 140 -2.25 11.90 2.85
CA ALA A 140 -0.94 11.51 3.35
C ALA A 140 0.19 11.91 2.38
N PHE A 141 0.05 11.59 1.09
CA PHE A 141 1.03 11.96 0.06
C PHE A 141 1.24 13.48 -0.06
N ARG A 142 0.18 14.28 0.05
CA ARG A 142 0.26 15.76 -0.02
C ARG A 142 1.02 16.40 1.13
N ARG A 143 1.22 15.70 2.25
CA ARG A 143 1.93 16.20 3.44
C ARG A 143 3.45 16.00 3.37
N THR A 144 3.92 15.28 2.37
CA THR A 144 5.33 14.99 2.17
C THR A 144 5.77 15.45 0.78
N THR A 145 7.00 15.92 0.68
CA THR A 145 7.65 16.18 -0.61
C THR A 145 8.53 15.00 -1.00
N THR A 146 8.81 14.83 -2.29
CA THR A 146 9.74 13.79 -2.77
C THR A 146 11.11 13.90 -2.09
N ARG A 147 11.63 15.13 -1.88
CA ARG A 147 12.88 15.35 -1.16
C ARG A 147 12.79 14.87 0.30
N GLY A 148 11.70 15.20 0.99
CA GLY A 148 11.46 14.75 2.37
C GLY A 148 11.34 13.23 2.46
N GLY A 149 10.63 12.62 1.51
CA GLY A 149 10.48 11.18 1.42
C GLY A 149 11.82 10.47 1.22
N ARG A 150 12.68 10.98 0.31
CA ARG A 150 14.03 10.43 0.09
C ARG A 150 14.91 10.52 1.33
N ALA A 151 14.85 11.62 2.08
CA ALA A 151 15.60 11.76 3.34
C ALA A 151 15.13 10.74 4.39
N ILE A 152 13.81 10.58 4.55
CA ILE A 152 13.23 9.61 5.47
C ILE A 152 13.58 8.17 5.05
N LEU A 153 13.51 7.86 3.77
CA LEU A 153 13.89 6.55 3.23
C LEU A 153 15.35 6.22 3.53
N ALA A 154 16.26 7.17 3.29
CA ALA A 154 17.69 6.97 3.58
C ALA A 154 17.94 6.66 5.06
N GLU A 155 17.26 7.37 5.97
CA GLU A 155 17.32 7.07 7.42
C GLU A 155 16.71 5.69 7.74
N ALA A 156 15.57 5.34 7.11
CA ALA A 156 14.88 4.06 7.32
C ALA A 156 15.72 2.86 6.86
N LEU A 157 16.40 2.99 5.71
CA LEU A 157 17.31 1.95 5.19
C LEU A 157 18.53 1.72 6.09
N GLY A 158 18.91 2.69 6.93
CA GLY A 158 19.96 2.57 7.94
C GLY A 158 19.52 1.89 9.23
N LYS A 159 18.22 1.61 9.43
CA LYS A 159 17.71 0.93 10.62
C LYS A 159 17.92 -0.59 10.54
N ALA A 160 17.87 -1.25 11.70
CA ALA A 160 18.03 -2.70 11.80
C ALA A 160 16.69 -3.44 11.78
N THR A 161 15.63 -2.82 12.31
CA THR A 161 14.33 -3.47 12.53
C THR A 161 13.15 -2.67 11.99
N ALA A 162 12.02 -3.34 11.76
CA ALA A 162 10.77 -2.70 11.39
C ALA A 162 10.27 -1.71 12.45
N GLY A 163 10.41 -2.08 13.74
CA GLY A 163 9.99 -1.22 14.85
C GLY A 163 10.77 0.10 14.90
N GLU A 164 12.07 0.09 14.60
CA GLU A 164 12.88 1.32 14.51
C GLU A 164 12.45 2.20 13.32
N VAL A 165 12.07 1.59 12.19
CA VAL A 165 11.54 2.34 11.05
C VAL A 165 10.17 2.93 11.39
N GLU A 166 9.28 2.18 12.01
CA GLU A 166 7.98 2.67 12.45
C GLU A 166 8.11 3.82 13.44
N ALA A 167 9.02 3.73 14.42
CA ALA A 167 9.30 4.80 15.37
C ALA A 167 9.80 6.06 14.65
N LEU A 168 10.74 5.92 13.71
CA LEU A 168 11.21 7.02 12.86
C LEU A 168 10.05 7.69 12.11
N LEU A 169 9.16 6.90 11.49
CA LEU A 169 8.03 7.42 10.73
C LEU A 169 7.03 8.16 11.63
N VAL A 170 6.72 7.62 12.80
CA VAL A 170 5.84 8.26 13.79
C VAL A 170 6.43 9.60 14.26
N GLU A 171 7.74 9.71 14.40
CA GLU A 171 8.41 10.96 14.75
C GLU A 171 8.36 11.99 13.61
N ARG A 172 8.63 11.54 12.37
CA ARG A 172 8.80 12.41 11.20
C ARG A 172 7.48 12.75 10.48
N VAL A 173 6.40 12.00 10.74
CA VAL A 173 5.08 12.22 10.12
C VAL A 173 4.09 12.75 11.17
N PRO A 174 4.07 14.07 11.43
CA PRO A 174 3.34 14.67 12.56
C PRO A 174 1.83 14.37 12.59
N ALA A 175 1.24 14.16 11.42
CA ALA A 175 -0.20 13.91 11.32
C ALA A 175 -0.63 12.54 11.87
N THR A 176 0.25 11.52 11.82
CA THR A 176 -0.05 10.21 12.41
C THR A 176 0.06 10.27 13.93
N ARG A 177 1.02 11.04 14.43
CA ARG A 177 1.18 11.29 15.88
C ARG A 177 -0.01 12.05 16.45
N ALA A 178 -0.62 12.94 15.64
CA ALA A 178 -1.78 13.74 16.05
C ALA A 178 -3.11 12.97 16.07
N LEU A 179 -3.23 11.82 15.39
CA LEU A 179 -4.45 11.01 15.37
C LEU A 179 -4.54 10.05 16.56
N VAL A 180 -3.41 9.64 17.12
CA VAL A 180 -3.35 8.73 18.28
C VAL A 180 -2.40 9.32 19.31
N ASP A 181 -2.95 9.89 20.37
CA ASP A 181 -2.22 10.36 21.52
C ASP A 181 -2.88 9.86 22.81
N ALA A 182 -2.32 10.18 23.95
CA ALA A 182 -2.86 9.76 25.25
C ALA A 182 -4.31 10.23 25.49
N GLY A 183 -4.74 11.31 24.86
CA GLY A 183 -6.11 11.82 24.93
C GLY A 183 -7.10 11.06 24.05
N THR A 184 -6.60 10.37 23.01
CA THR A 184 -7.43 9.59 22.08
C THR A 184 -7.39 8.08 22.35
N VAL A 185 -6.73 7.65 23.42
CA VAL A 185 -6.66 6.24 23.85
C VAL A 185 -7.38 6.06 25.18
N ARG A 186 -8.38 5.20 25.22
CA ARG A 186 -9.05 4.79 26.44
C ARG A 186 -8.66 3.36 26.80
N VAL A 187 -7.92 3.19 27.90
CA VAL A 187 -7.39 1.88 28.35
C VAL A 187 -8.48 0.98 28.97
N ALA A 188 -9.59 1.57 29.44
CA ALA A 188 -10.68 0.84 30.05
C ALA A 188 -12.01 1.29 29.44
N SER A 189 -12.36 0.74 28.28
CA SER A 189 -13.70 0.88 27.72
C SER A 189 -14.71 0.12 28.58
N ARG A 190 -15.89 0.71 28.78
CA ARG A 190 -17.03 0.10 29.45
C ARG A 190 -18.03 -0.49 28.47
N SER A 191 -17.79 -0.33 27.18
CA SER A 191 -18.67 -0.77 26.11
C SER A 191 -18.86 -2.29 26.14
N ARG A 192 -20.08 -2.73 26.03
CA ARG A 192 -20.50 -4.15 26.03
C ARG A 192 -21.04 -4.60 24.67
N SER A 193 -21.25 -3.64 23.78
CA SER A 193 -21.66 -3.88 22.40
C SER A 193 -20.76 -3.12 21.44
N ARG A 194 -20.83 -3.48 20.16
CA ARG A 194 -20.12 -2.79 19.08
C ARG A 194 -20.58 -1.34 18.95
N ASP A 195 -21.88 -1.10 18.99
CA ASP A 195 -22.46 0.23 18.83
C ASP A 195 -22.08 1.16 19.99
N GLU A 196 -22.08 0.63 21.23
CA GLU A 196 -21.54 1.36 22.37
C GLU A 196 -20.06 1.72 22.21
N ALA A 197 -19.24 0.81 21.64
CA ALA A 197 -17.83 1.08 21.40
C ALA A 197 -17.61 2.16 20.32
N ILE A 198 -18.43 2.14 19.26
CA ILE A 198 -18.40 3.15 18.20
C ILE A 198 -18.77 4.53 18.77
N ARG A 199 -19.84 4.59 19.55
CA ARG A 199 -20.26 5.83 20.22
C ARG A 199 -19.18 6.35 21.18
N GLU A 200 -18.63 5.51 22.03
CA GLU A 200 -17.56 5.89 22.96
C GLU A 200 -16.33 6.43 22.24
N LEU A 201 -15.98 5.87 21.07
CA LEU A 201 -14.89 6.37 20.23
C LEU A 201 -15.25 7.73 19.61
N ALA A 202 -16.44 7.90 19.08
CA ALA A 202 -16.91 9.14 18.47
C ALA A 202 -16.91 10.29 19.48
N ASP A 203 -17.44 10.04 20.69
CA ASP A 203 -17.44 10.99 21.82
C ASP A 203 -16.01 11.38 22.22
N LEU A 204 -15.09 10.41 22.27
CA LEU A 204 -13.70 10.68 22.61
C LEU A 204 -13.02 11.57 21.57
N LEU A 205 -13.29 11.35 20.29
CA LEU A 205 -12.76 12.18 19.20
C LEU A 205 -13.31 13.60 19.27
N GLN A 206 -14.59 13.78 19.63
CA GLN A 206 -15.20 15.11 19.82
C GLN A 206 -14.62 15.81 21.05
N LEU A 207 -14.53 15.13 22.19
CA LEU A 207 -13.95 15.68 23.42
C LEU A 207 -12.51 16.14 23.26
N THR A 208 -11.75 15.48 22.39
CA THR A 208 -10.36 15.83 22.09
C THR A 208 -10.22 16.87 20.96
N GLY A 209 -11.34 17.38 20.44
CA GLY A 209 -11.35 18.38 19.37
C GLY A 209 -10.87 17.84 18.02
N ARG A 210 -10.95 16.54 17.79
CA ARG A 210 -10.54 15.87 16.54
C ARG A 210 -11.65 15.91 15.49
N VAL A 211 -12.89 15.92 15.96
CA VAL A 211 -14.09 16.09 15.14
C VAL A 211 -15.03 17.09 15.80
N ASP A 212 -15.81 17.77 14.99
CA ASP A 212 -16.77 18.78 15.48
C ASP A 212 -18.10 18.14 15.90
N ASP A 213 -18.40 16.95 15.40
CA ASP A 213 -19.70 16.28 15.55
C ASP A 213 -19.52 14.76 15.66
N ALA A 214 -19.76 14.21 16.85
CA ALA A 214 -19.64 12.79 17.15
C ALA A 214 -20.71 11.97 16.42
N ASP A 215 -21.96 12.48 16.32
CA ASP A 215 -23.07 11.77 15.69
C ASP A 215 -22.77 11.51 14.20
N ARG A 216 -22.18 12.51 13.49
CA ARG A 216 -21.71 12.32 12.11
C ARG A 216 -20.64 11.25 11.94
N VAL A 217 -19.77 11.11 12.92
CA VAL A 217 -18.71 10.08 12.90
C VAL A 217 -19.34 8.71 13.13
N GLU A 218 -20.25 8.60 14.08
CA GLU A 218 -20.99 7.38 14.37
C GLU A 218 -21.78 6.90 13.15
N ASP A 219 -22.59 7.78 12.55
CA ASP A 219 -23.37 7.51 11.33
C ASP A 219 -22.49 7.04 10.17
N ALA A 220 -21.33 7.69 9.97
CA ALA A 220 -20.39 7.33 8.92
C ALA A 220 -19.75 5.95 9.14
N ILE A 221 -19.49 5.56 10.40
CA ILE A 221 -18.97 4.25 10.75
C ILE A 221 -20.05 3.18 10.49
N HIS A 222 -21.29 3.42 10.94
CA HIS A 222 -22.40 2.48 10.73
C HIS A 222 -22.70 2.26 9.25
N ALA A 223 -22.82 3.33 8.47
CA ALA A 223 -23.06 3.25 7.02
C ALA A 223 -21.95 2.45 6.29
N ARG A 224 -20.71 2.60 6.74
CA ARG A 224 -19.58 1.86 6.19
C ARG A 224 -19.63 0.37 6.53
N GLU A 225 -19.96 0.05 7.77
CA GLU A 225 -20.08 -1.33 8.24
C GLU A 225 -21.20 -2.09 7.52
N GLU A 226 -22.33 -1.44 7.27
CA GLU A 226 -23.44 -1.99 6.47
C GLU A 226 -22.98 -2.26 5.03
N SER A 227 -22.21 -1.34 4.42
CA SER A 227 -21.69 -1.53 3.07
C SER A 227 -20.62 -2.63 2.98
N ALA A 228 -19.84 -2.86 4.03
CA ALA A 228 -18.84 -3.92 4.10
C ALA A 228 -19.48 -5.30 4.32
N SER A 229 -20.58 -5.36 5.09
CA SER A 229 -21.33 -6.59 5.36
C SER A 229 -22.00 -7.18 4.12
N THR A 230 -22.33 -6.35 3.12
CA THR A 230 -22.91 -6.81 1.84
C THR A 230 -21.89 -7.39 0.86
N ALA A 231 -20.59 -7.28 1.14
CA ALA A 231 -19.51 -7.77 0.26
C ALA A 231 -18.99 -9.17 0.65
N VAL A 232 -19.54 -9.79 1.70
CA VAL A 232 -19.15 -11.12 2.23
C VAL A 232 -20.34 -12.10 2.18
N GLY A 233 -21.20 -11.93 1.22
CA GLY A 233 -22.30 -12.84 0.90
C GLY A 233 -21.96 -13.73 -0.29
#